data_0e910a7320c4b7a67bd2be1642a5d3fc
#
_entry.id   0e910a7320c4b7a67bd2be1642a5d3fc
#
_cell.length_a   1.000
_cell.length_b   1.000
_cell.length_c   1.000
_cell.angle_alpha   90.00
_cell.angle_beta   90.00
_cell.angle_gamma   90.00
#
_symmetry.space_group_name_H-M   'P 1'
#
loop_
_entity.id
_entity.type
_entity.pdbx_description
1 polymer ?
#
loop_
_entity_poly.entity_id
_entity_poly.type
_entity_poly.pdbx_seq_one_letter_code
_entity_poly.pdbx_strand_id
1 'polypeptide(L)'
;TRIQDGVNKHRPGYDLTFSAPKSVSMLAMLGGDKRLIDAHNRAVTVALNQVESLASTRVKKDGVSETVLTGNLIIARFNHDTSRAQDPQIHTHSVVINATQNGDKWQTLASDTVGKTGFSETILANRIAFGKIYQNSLRADVESMGYKTVDAGRNGMWEMEGVPVESFSTRSQEL
;
A
#
# COMPACT_ATOMS: atom_id res chain seq x y z
N THR A 1 -20.61 15.67 -6.45
CA THR A 1 -19.54 16.59 -6.91
C THR A 1 -19.63 17.84 -6.07
N ARG A 2 -18.65 18.14 -5.23
CA ARG A 2 -18.56 19.41 -4.51
C ARG A 2 -17.70 20.36 -5.33
N ILE A 3 -18.30 21.44 -5.78
CA ILE A 3 -17.58 22.57 -6.35
C ILE A 3 -17.35 23.57 -5.22
N GLN A 4 -16.12 23.90 -4.94
CA GLN A 4 -15.75 24.95 -4.01
C GLN A 4 -14.73 25.83 -4.73
N ASP A 5 -14.98 27.12 -4.80
CA ASP A 5 -14.15 28.10 -5.52
C ASP A 5 -13.97 27.79 -7.03
N GLY A 6 -15.00 27.26 -7.69
CA GLY A 6 -14.97 26.92 -9.11
C GLY A 6 -14.11 25.71 -9.49
N VAL A 7 -13.53 25.01 -8.51
CA VAL A 7 -12.69 23.81 -8.73
C VAL A 7 -13.44 22.58 -8.28
N ASN A 8 -13.42 21.54 -9.13
CA ASN A 8 -13.98 20.24 -8.79
C ASN A 8 -13.06 19.54 -7.77
N LYS A 9 -13.48 19.49 -6.51
CA LYS A 9 -12.74 18.85 -5.41
C LYS A 9 -13.06 17.37 -5.23
N HIS A 10 -13.52 16.68 -6.27
CA HIS A 10 -13.70 15.26 -6.23
C HIS A 10 -12.34 14.54 -6.24
N ARG A 11 -12.04 13.82 -5.17
CA ARG A 11 -10.82 12.99 -5.12
C ARG A 11 -11.11 11.66 -5.84
N PRO A 12 -10.42 11.39 -6.97
CA PRO A 12 -10.70 10.18 -7.76
C PRO A 12 -10.21 8.89 -7.07
N GLY A 13 -9.21 8.99 -6.21
CA GLY A 13 -8.65 7.84 -5.52
C GLY A 13 -7.44 8.19 -4.66
N TYR A 14 -6.80 7.13 -4.12
CA TYR A 14 -5.64 7.19 -3.23
C TYR A 14 -4.57 6.23 -3.73
N ASP A 15 -3.31 6.61 -3.67
CA ASP A 15 -2.18 5.74 -3.97
C ASP A 15 -1.56 5.24 -2.66
N LEU A 16 -1.56 3.92 -2.48
CA LEU A 16 -0.83 3.22 -1.44
C LEU A 16 0.33 2.48 -2.10
N THR A 17 1.54 2.92 -1.84
CA THR A 17 2.75 2.33 -2.41
C THR A 17 3.40 1.39 -1.41
N PHE A 18 3.67 0.15 -1.85
CA PHE A 18 4.38 -0.87 -1.09
C PHE A 18 5.71 -1.17 -1.77
N SER A 19 6.80 -0.98 -1.06
CA SER A 19 8.15 -1.18 -1.58
C SER A 19 8.87 -2.27 -0.82
N ALA A 20 9.43 -3.24 -1.55
CA ALA A 20 10.25 -4.28 -0.96
C ALA A 20 11.58 -3.69 -0.44
N PRO A 21 12.18 -4.30 0.60
CA PRO A 21 13.54 -3.99 1.01
C PRO A 21 14.51 -4.07 -0.17
N LYS A 22 15.54 -3.26 -0.15
CA LYS A 22 16.49 -3.18 -1.26
C LYS A 22 17.18 -4.51 -1.54
N SER A 23 17.54 -5.26 -0.50
CA SER A 23 18.14 -6.59 -0.62
C SER A 23 17.24 -7.57 -1.35
N VAL A 24 15.94 -7.54 -1.08
CA VAL A 24 14.94 -8.38 -1.76
C VAL A 24 14.87 -8.01 -3.24
N SER A 25 14.79 -6.73 -3.54
CA SER A 25 14.76 -6.24 -4.93
C SER A 25 16.01 -6.64 -5.72
N MET A 26 17.17 -6.50 -5.11
CA MET A 26 18.44 -6.86 -5.73
C MET A 26 18.53 -8.37 -6.00
N LEU A 27 18.19 -9.19 -5.03
CA LEU A 27 18.27 -10.64 -5.18
C LEU A 27 17.25 -11.17 -6.18
N ALA A 28 16.04 -10.60 -6.20
CA ALA A 28 15.02 -10.95 -7.19
C ALA A 28 15.43 -10.59 -8.61
N MET A 29 16.01 -9.40 -8.80
CA MET A 29 16.29 -8.87 -10.14
C MET A 29 17.68 -9.23 -10.64
N LEU A 30 18.70 -9.13 -9.81
CA LEU A 30 20.08 -9.43 -10.17
C LEU A 30 20.43 -10.90 -9.91
N GLY A 31 19.90 -11.47 -8.84
CA GLY A 31 20.08 -12.87 -8.49
C GLY A 31 19.10 -13.83 -9.17
N GLY A 32 18.06 -13.30 -9.81
CA GLY A 32 17.09 -14.07 -10.58
C GLY A 32 16.11 -14.92 -9.76
N ASP A 33 15.98 -14.67 -8.45
CA ASP A 33 15.02 -15.40 -7.61
C ASP A 33 13.60 -14.79 -7.74
N LYS A 34 12.86 -15.29 -8.72
CA LYS A 34 11.50 -14.82 -9.01
C LYS A 34 10.48 -15.15 -7.92
N ARG A 35 10.78 -16.09 -7.01
CA ARG A 35 9.91 -16.40 -5.86
C ARG A 35 9.75 -15.19 -4.94
N LEU A 36 10.74 -14.30 -4.90
CA LEU A 36 10.69 -13.06 -4.13
C LEU A 36 9.69 -12.06 -4.71
N ILE A 37 9.51 -12.05 -6.03
CA ILE A 37 8.48 -11.22 -6.69
C ILE A 37 7.08 -11.73 -6.31
N ASP A 38 6.88 -13.04 -6.32
CA ASP A 38 5.60 -13.65 -5.92
C ASP A 38 5.30 -13.39 -4.44
N ALA A 39 6.32 -13.46 -3.58
CA ALA A 39 6.20 -13.14 -2.16
C ALA A 39 5.82 -11.67 -1.94
N HIS A 40 6.42 -10.76 -2.69
CA HIS A 40 6.04 -9.35 -2.70
C HIS A 40 4.57 -9.17 -3.07
N ASN A 41 4.12 -9.78 -4.15
CA ASN A 41 2.73 -9.67 -4.60
C ASN A 41 1.74 -10.23 -3.57
N ARG A 42 2.07 -11.35 -2.92
CA ARG A 42 1.25 -11.90 -1.82
C ARG A 42 1.18 -10.95 -0.64
N ALA A 43 2.31 -10.36 -0.24
CA ALA A 43 2.37 -9.41 0.87
C ALA A 43 1.54 -8.14 0.59
N VAL A 44 1.57 -7.62 -0.62
CA VAL A 44 0.71 -6.52 -1.06
C VAL A 44 -0.77 -6.90 -0.93
N THR A 45 -1.13 -8.11 -1.36
CA THR A 45 -2.50 -8.61 -1.25
C THR A 45 -2.96 -8.69 0.20
N VAL A 46 -2.12 -9.19 1.11
CA VAL A 46 -2.42 -9.26 2.55
C VAL A 46 -2.70 -7.86 3.11
N ALA A 47 -1.86 -6.88 2.80
CA ALA A 47 -2.05 -5.51 3.25
C ALA A 47 -3.33 -4.89 2.67
N LEU A 48 -3.58 -5.07 1.38
CA LEU A 48 -4.77 -4.53 0.71
C LEU A 48 -6.06 -5.17 1.18
N ASN A 49 -6.05 -6.44 1.57
CA ASN A 49 -7.22 -7.09 2.18
C ASN A 49 -7.60 -6.42 3.50
N GLN A 50 -6.63 -5.99 4.29
CA GLN A 50 -6.90 -5.24 5.52
C GLN A 50 -7.49 -3.86 5.21
N VAL A 51 -6.96 -3.17 4.20
CA VAL A 51 -7.51 -1.88 3.74
C VAL A 51 -8.95 -2.05 3.29
N GLU A 52 -9.23 -3.05 2.46
CA GLU A 52 -10.56 -3.34 1.92
C GLU A 52 -11.57 -3.65 3.02
N SER A 53 -11.18 -4.38 4.06
CA SER A 53 -12.06 -4.73 5.18
C SER A 53 -12.61 -3.51 5.93
N LEU A 54 -11.96 -2.37 5.82
CA LEU A 54 -12.35 -1.11 6.47
C LEU A 54 -13.18 -0.20 5.56
N ALA A 55 -13.43 -0.59 4.31
CA ALA A 55 -14.16 0.22 3.36
C ALA A 55 -15.55 0.56 3.86
N SER A 56 -15.91 1.83 3.77
CA SER A 56 -17.18 2.34 4.24
C SER A 56 -17.68 3.50 3.38
N THR A 57 -18.97 3.69 3.43
CA THR A 57 -19.67 4.82 2.81
C THR A 57 -20.57 5.50 3.81
N ARG A 58 -21.09 6.67 3.46
CA ARG A 58 -22.13 7.35 4.26
C ARG A 58 -23.47 7.28 3.58
N VAL A 59 -24.45 6.91 4.36
CA VAL A 59 -25.84 6.84 3.94
C VAL A 59 -26.63 7.85 4.77
N LYS A 60 -27.46 8.64 4.10
CA LYS A 60 -28.37 9.56 4.75
C LYS A 60 -29.75 8.93 4.84
N LYS A 61 -30.23 8.77 6.08
CA LYS A 61 -31.56 8.21 6.37
C LYS A 61 -32.25 9.12 7.39
N ASP A 62 -33.46 9.57 7.05
CA ASP A 62 -34.28 10.44 7.89
C ASP A 62 -33.55 11.70 8.39
N GLY A 63 -32.72 12.30 7.52
CA GLY A 63 -31.91 13.47 7.85
C GLY A 63 -30.65 13.19 8.64
N VAL A 64 -30.42 11.94 9.08
CA VAL A 64 -29.23 11.50 9.82
C VAL A 64 -28.25 10.81 8.89
N SER A 65 -26.99 11.21 8.95
CA SER A 65 -25.90 10.58 8.19
C SER A 65 -25.26 9.47 9.03
N GLU A 66 -25.24 8.26 8.49
CA GLU A 66 -24.62 7.08 9.11
C GLU A 66 -23.48 6.56 8.25
N THR A 67 -22.40 6.08 8.91
CA THR A 67 -21.32 5.37 8.25
C THR A 67 -21.67 3.89 8.19
N VAL A 68 -21.66 3.34 6.99
CA VAL A 68 -21.97 1.93 6.73
C VAL A 68 -20.71 1.24 6.22
N LEU A 69 -20.34 0.14 6.86
CA LEU A 69 -19.25 -0.72 6.42
C LEU A 69 -19.68 -1.48 5.15
N THR A 70 -18.93 -1.32 4.09
CA THR A 70 -19.17 -2.00 2.81
C THR A 70 -18.21 -3.15 2.56
N GLY A 71 -16.97 -3.04 3.03
CA GLY A 71 -15.97 -4.10 2.97
C GLY A 71 -15.49 -4.45 1.55
N ASN A 72 -15.72 -3.58 0.58
CA ASN A 72 -15.29 -3.81 -0.79
C ASN A 72 -14.67 -2.55 -1.41
N LEU A 73 -13.65 -2.74 -2.23
CA LEU A 73 -12.92 -1.69 -2.94
C LEU A 73 -12.62 -2.12 -4.37
N ILE A 74 -12.41 -1.14 -5.22
CA ILE A 74 -11.75 -1.32 -6.51
C ILE A 74 -10.33 -0.79 -6.38
N ILE A 75 -9.35 -1.66 -6.58
CA ILE A 75 -7.93 -1.31 -6.45
C ILE A 75 -7.21 -1.68 -7.74
N ALA A 76 -6.59 -0.70 -8.37
CA ALA A 76 -5.70 -0.92 -9.51
C ALA A 76 -4.26 -1.06 -8.99
N ARG A 77 -3.57 -2.14 -9.36
CA ARG A 77 -2.20 -2.44 -8.94
C ARG A 77 -1.25 -2.29 -10.12
N PHE A 78 -0.19 -1.50 -9.91
CA PHE A 78 0.85 -1.27 -10.91
C PHE A 78 2.20 -1.66 -10.33
N ASN A 79 2.78 -2.74 -10.84
CA ASN A 79 4.08 -3.23 -10.41
C ASN A 79 5.20 -2.54 -11.18
N HIS A 80 6.21 -2.09 -10.45
CA HIS A 80 7.43 -1.52 -10.98
C HIS A 80 8.64 -2.26 -10.39
N ASP A 81 9.72 -2.33 -11.14
CA ASP A 81 10.92 -3.06 -10.74
C ASP A 81 12.17 -2.17 -10.59
N THR A 82 12.06 -0.92 -11.01
CA THR A 82 13.17 0.05 -10.90
C THR A 82 12.71 1.36 -10.27
N SER A 83 13.66 2.03 -9.59
CA SER A 83 13.47 3.39 -9.12
C SER A 83 13.65 4.40 -10.27
N ARG A 84 13.39 5.69 -10.01
CA ARG A 84 13.69 6.78 -10.95
C ARG A 84 15.17 6.85 -11.33
N ALA A 85 16.05 6.45 -10.41
CA ALA A 85 17.50 6.36 -10.65
C ALA A 85 17.94 5.04 -11.32
N GLN A 86 16.99 4.22 -11.80
CA GLN A 86 17.21 2.91 -12.42
C GLN A 86 17.83 1.85 -11.48
N ASP A 87 17.80 2.09 -10.17
CA ASP A 87 18.18 1.06 -9.18
C ASP A 87 17.12 -0.03 -9.10
N PRO A 88 17.49 -1.29 -8.82
CA PRO A 88 16.52 -2.34 -8.53
C PRO A 88 15.62 -1.94 -7.36
N GLN A 89 14.34 -1.82 -7.61
CA GLN A 89 13.34 -1.50 -6.60
C GLN A 89 12.01 -2.11 -6.98
N ILE A 90 11.67 -3.22 -6.34
CA ILE A 90 10.35 -3.83 -6.50
C ILE A 90 9.36 -3.04 -5.65
N HIS A 91 8.39 -2.43 -6.29
CA HIS A 91 7.33 -1.70 -5.61
C HIS A 91 6.03 -1.77 -6.40
N THR A 92 4.95 -1.64 -5.68
CA THR A 92 3.60 -1.66 -6.24
C THR A 92 2.86 -0.40 -5.84
N HIS A 93 2.38 0.34 -6.85
CA HIS A 93 1.39 1.39 -6.66
C HIS A 93 0.01 0.75 -6.61
N SER A 94 -0.70 0.94 -5.53
CA SER A 94 -2.06 0.43 -5.33
C SER A 94 -3.01 1.60 -5.28
N VAL A 95 -3.68 1.86 -6.40
CA VAL A 95 -4.61 2.98 -6.54
C VAL A 95 -6.00 2.52 -6.09
N VAL A 96 -6.42 2.98 -4.93
CA VAL A 96 -7.75 2.73 -4.38
C VAL A 96 -8.71 3.72 -5.03
N ILE A 97 -9.63 3.23 -5.83
CA ILE A 97 -10.64 4.06 -6.48
C ILE A 97 -11.64 4.56 -5.42
N ASN A 98 -12.04 5.82 -5.50
CA ASN A 98 -13.01 6.39 -4.56
C ASN A 98 -14.43 5.93 -4.88
N ALA A 99 -14.66 4.64 -4.79
CA ALA A 99 -15.96 4.01 -4.98
C ALA A 99 -16.05 2.72 -4.17
N THR A 100 -17.22 2.45 -3.65
CA THR A 100 -17.55 1.21 -2.95
C THR A 100 -18.98 0.81 -3.28
N GLN A 101 -19.24 -0.47 -3.31
CA GLN A 101 -20.58 -0.99 -3.59
C GLN A 101 -21.33 -1.20 -2.28
N ASN A 102 -22.50 -0.57 -2.17
CA ASN A 102 -23.43 -0.73 -1.08
C ASN A 102 -24.74 -1.32 -1.62
N GLY A 103 -24.91 -2.65 -1.47
CA GLY A 103 -26.00 -3.36 -2.13
C GLY A 103 -25.87 -3.26 -3.67
N ASP A 104 -26.87 -2.72 -4.34
CA ASP A 104 -26.87 -2.53 -5.80
C ASP A 104 -26.30 -1.17 -6.24
N LYS A 105 -25.88 -0.34 -5.31
CA LYS A 105 -25.48 1.04 -5.59
C LYS A 105 -23.97 1.22 -5.40
N TRP A 106 -23.35 1.93 -6.33
CA TRP A 106 -22.00 2.44 -6.19
C TRP A 106 -22.04 3.81 -5.52
N GLN A 107 -21.23 3.97 -4.49
CA GLN A 107 -21.15 5.18 -3.68
C GLN A 107 -19.70 5.57 -3.44
N THR A 108 -19.46 6.84 -3.12
CA THR A 108 -18.13 7.29 -2.71
C THR A 108 -17.77 6.76 -1.33
N LEU A 109 -16.47 6.56 -1.12
CA LEU A 109 -15.95 6.20 0.21
C LEU A 109 -16.22 7.32 1.20
N ALA A 110 -16.46 6.94 2.45
CA ALA A 110 -16.68 7.90 3.52
C ALA A 110 -15.44 8.76 3.73
N SER A 111 -15.64 10.07 3.78
CA SER A 111 -14.62 11.05 4.17
C SER A 111 -14.99 11.72 5.48
N ASP A 112 -14.05 12.39 6.12
CA ASP A 112 -14.29 13.09 7.38
C ASP A 112 -15.39 14.15 7.24
N THR A 113 -16.22 14.22 8.27
CA THR A 113 -17.17 15.30 8.49
C THR A 113 -17.05 15.74 9.95
N VAL A 114 -17.64 16.85 10.30
CA VAL A 114 -17.62 17.36 11.68
C VAL A 114 -18.08 16.27 12.64
N GLY A 115 -17.19 15.88 13.57
CA GLY A 115 -17.45 14.87 14.60
C GLY A 115 -17.43 13.42 14.11
N LYS A 116 -17.03 13.14 12.86
CA LYS A 116 -16.99 11.78 12.32
C LYS A 116 -15.75 11.56 11.47
N THR A 117 -14.97 10.54 11.80
CA THR A 117 -13.82 10.10 10.99
C THR A 117 -14.30 9.27 9.81
N GLY A 118 -13.76 9.54 8.62
CA GLY A 118 -14.06 8.80 7.41
C GLY A 118 -13.02 7.72 7.12
N PHE A 119 -13.35 6.83 6.18
CA PHE A 119 -12.44 5.79 5.70
C PHE A 119 -11.19 6.38 5.06
N SER A 120 -11.34 7.37 4.21
CA SER A 120 -10.23 7.95 3.44
C SER A 120 -9.12 8.51 4.33
N GLU A 121 -9.49 9.24 5.35
CA GLU A 121 -8.56 9.85 6.30
C GLU A 121 -7.97 8.80 7.23
N THR A 122 -8.77 7.79 7.62
CA THR A 122 -8.30 6.64 8.41
C THR A 122 -7.20 5.88 7.66
N ILE A 123 -7.35 5.63 6.37
CA ILE A 123 -6.33 4.96 5.56
C ILE A 123 -5.07 5.81 5.47
N LEU A 124 -5.18 7.09 5.19
CA LEU A 124 -4.02 7.99 5.13
C LEU A 124 -3.29 8.11 6.47
N ALA A 125 -4.04 8.18 7.58
CA ALA A 125 -3.47 8.23 8.92
C ALA A 125 -2.77 6.93 9.33
N ASN A 126 -3.23 5.78 8.83
CA ASN A 126 -2.73 4.46 9.19
C ASN A 126 -1.84 3.81 8.11
N ARG A 127 -1.37 4.57 7.14
CA ARG A 127 -0.51 4.05 6.05
C ARG A 127 0.75 3.33 6.54
N ILE A 128 1.33 3.78 7.66
CA ILE A 128 2.49 3.11 8.28
C ILE A 128 2.11 1.73 8.80
N ALA A 129 0.92 1.60 9.41
CA ALA A 129 0.43 0.31 9.90
C ALA A 129 0.22 -0.69 8.74
N PHE A 130 -0.35 -0.25 7.63
CA PHE A 130 -0.50 -1.09 6.44
C PHE A 130 0.85 -1.46 5.83
N GLY A 131 1.80 -0.53 5.83
CA GLY A 131 3.19 -0.81 5.43
C GLY A 131 3.85 -1.88 6.30
N LYS A 132 3.61 -1.86 7.61
CA LYS A 132 4.11 -2.90 8.54
C LYS A 132 3.46 -4.27 8.28
N ILE A 133 2.18 -4.33 7.99
CA ILE A 133 1.49 -5.57 7.61
C ILE A 133 2.15 -6.18 6.38
N TYR A 134 2.40 -5.36 5.36
CA TYR A 134 3.12 -5.77 4.16
C TYR A 134 4.53 -6.29 4.49
N GLN A 135 5.31 -5.53 5.24
CA GLN A 135 6.69 -5.88 5.58
C GLN A 135 6.75 -7.18 6.40
N ASN A 136 5.87 -7.35 7.37
CA ASN A 136 5.82 -8.57 8.18
C ASN A 136 5.45 -9.79 7.35
N SER A 137 4.50 -9.66 6.45
CA SER A 137 4.09 -10.74 5.54
C SER A 137 5.22 -11.13 4.58
N LEU A 138 5.89 -10.15 3.97
CA LEU A 138 7.01 -10.39 3.08
C LEU A 138 8.18 -11.06 3.83
N ARG A 139 8.53 -10.55 5.00
CA ARG A 139 9.61 -11.09 5.83
C ARG A 139 9.37 -12.55 6.19
N ALA A 140 8.16 -12.88 6.62
CA ALA A 140 7.79 -14.26 6.95
C ALA A 140 7.92 -15.19 5.74
N ASP A 141 7.49 -14.75 4.57
CA ASP A 141 7.63 -15.53 3.33
C ASP A 141 9.10 -15.74 2.95
N VAL A 142 9.90 -14.69 3.01
CA VAL A 142 11.35 -14.74 2.72
C VAL A 142 12.08 -15.68 3.67
N GLU A 143 11.77 -15.62 4.96
CA GLU A 143 12.35 -16.53 5.95
C GLU A 143 11.91 -17.98 5.72
N SER A 144 10.67 -18.21 5.29
CA SER A 144 10.18 -19.55 4.94
C SER A 144 10.89 -20.17 3.73
N MET A 145 11.48 -19.35 2.86
CA MET A 145 12.31 -19.81 1.74
C MET A 145 13.73 -20.22 2.16
N GLY A 146 14.09 -20.02 3.43
CA GLY A 146 15.41 -20.33 3.96
C GLY A 146 16.39 -19.16 4.06
N TYR A 147 15.96 -17.95 3.66
CA TYR A 147 16.77 -16.76 3.83
C TYR A 147 16.76 -16.24 5.27
N LYS A 148 17.88 -15.71 5.72
CA LYS A 148 17.98 -15.01 7.00
C LYS A 148 17.74 -13.52 6.81
N THR A 149 17.12 -12.89 7.78
CA THR A 149 16.81 -11.47 7.78
C THR A 149 17.33 -10.80 9.03
N VAL A 150 17.62 -9.51 8.94
CA VAL A 150 18.08 -8.66 10.03
C VAL A 150 17.25 -7.39 10.08
N ASP A 151 17.01 -6.85 11.26
CA ASP A 151 16.38 -5.55 11.41
C ASP A 151 17.28 -4.45 10.83
N ALA A 152 16.69 -3.51 10.10
CA ALA A 152 17.41 -2.45 9.42
C ALA A 152 16.64 -1.13 9.49
N GLY A 153 16.93 -0.29 10.48
CA GLY A 153 16.32 1.02 10.62
C GLY A 153 15.04 1.04 11.47
N ARG A 154 14.15 1.98 11.16
CA ARG A 154 12.93 2.27 11.93
C ARG A 154 11.69 1.65 11.29
N ASN A 155 10.58 1.64 12.04
CA ASN A 155 9.25 1.25 11.55
C ASN A 155 9.16 -0.18 11.00
N GLY A 156 9.89 -1.13 11.62
CA GLY A 156 9.84 -2.53 11.22
C GLY A 156 10.55 -2.82 9.89
N MET A 157 11.44 -1.95 9.45
CA MET A 157 12.27 -2.18 8.28
C MET A 157 13.30 -3.28 8.54
N TRP A 158 13.62 -4.02 7.51
CA TRP A 158 14.52 -5.17 7.56
C TRP A 158 15.23 -5.35 6.21
N GLU A 159 16.30 -6.11 6.21
CA GLU A 159 17.04 -6.52 5.03
C GLU A 159 17.38 -8.01 5.09
N MET A 160 17.68 -8.61 3.95
CA MET A 160 18.21 -9.96 3.89
C MET A 160 19.68 -9.95 4.33
N GLU A 161 20.05 -10.89 5.19
CA GLU A 161 21.43 -11.02 5.66
C GLU A 161 22.36 -11.41 4.50
N GLY A 162 23.52 -10.76 4.44
CA GLY A 162 24.56 -11.08 3.47
C GLY A 162 24.39 -10.50 2.06
N VAL A 163 23.37 -9.69 1.82
CA VAL A 163 23.19 -8.98 0.54
C VAL A 163 23.79 -7.58 0.64
N PRO A 164 24.81 -7.24 -0.17
CA PRO A 164 25.54 -5.96 -0.07
C PRO A 164 24.75 -4.82 -0.74
N VAL A 165 23.75 -4.29 -0.06
CA VAL A 165 22.85 -3.27 -0.61
C VAL A 165 23.52 -1.93 -0.95
N GLU A 166 24.61 -1.57 -0.27
CA GLU A 166 25.31 -0.31 -0.48
C GLU A 166 26.13 -0.29 -1.77
N SER A 167 26.62 -1.44 -2.21
CA SER A 167 27.48 -1.56 -3.39
C SER A 167 26.77 -1.25 -4.72
N PHE A 168 25.45 -1.18 -4.71
CA PHE A 168 24.60 -1.04 -5.91
C PHE A 168 23.66 0.16 -5.83
N SER A 169 23.96 1.15 -4.98
CA SER A 169 23.16 2.36 -4.87
C SER A 169 23.81 3.49 -5.65
N THR A 170 23.17 3.96 -6.71
CA THR A 170 23.64 5.14 -7.46
C THR A 170 23.60 6.41 -6.60
N ARG A 171 22.72 6.47 -5.60
CA ARG A 171 22.68 7.59 -4.64
C ARG A 171 23.95 7.72 -3.79
N SER A 172 24.68 6.64 -3.58
CA SER A 172 25.95 6.65 -2.83
C SER A 172 27.13 7.16 -3.67
N GLN A 173 26.96 7.33 -4.96
CA GLN A 173 28.02 7.77 -5.89
C GLN A 173 27.91 9.28 -6.22
N GLU A 174 26.83 9.95 -5.83
CA GLU A 174 26.60 11.38 -6.09
C GLU A 174 26.90 12.28 -4.88
N LEU A 175 27.53 11.72 -3.82
CA LEU A 175 28.00 12.48 -2.67
C LEU A 175 29.54 12.55 -2.71
#